data_aa38597d6eeeeddd633b8af977d9e97e
#
_entry.id   aa38597d6eeeeddd633b8af977d9e97e
#
_cell.length_a   1.000
_cell.length_b   1.000
_cell.length_c   1.000
_cell.angle_alpha   90.00
_cell.angle_beta   90.00
_cell.angle_gamma   90.00
#
_symmetry.space_group_name_H-M   'P 1'
#
loop_
_entity.id
_entity.type
_entity.pdbx_description
1 polymer ?
#
loop_
_entity_poly.entity_id
_entity_poly.type
_entity_poly.pdbx_seq_one_letter_code
_entity_poly.pdbx_strand_id
1 'polypeptide(L)'
;MPPMIRLLVLSAVILLWCGSAGAAEIDALYLLSDDTLLRLGSHGFAGGKTLTLTVGIGSAAFRHPTDPPDVMWTLGDRGPNIACDEVPAVAGVELAACKEVRGGRVYPTPSYAPSIYRVRVGEAGFRVTDVITLKDRDGRPLNGLPNPLRTATTETPLDGGGRRLAQDVHGIDAEGLVRLGDGSFWVGEENGPSLAHFAPDGRMIVRHVPRGTEGEYAGARYAVQGTLPAILTKRQANRGIESVAVSPDERFLYFIMQNPLANPDAAAYRQARNVRLFKLERATMRVVSEHVYTLDDPRSFRRDPSQRQSDPRISELMALGEDRLIVLERTEQTTKLYEIDLGGATDIAGSRWDDAATRPTLEQVDVAAAGIAPLAKTLRLDTADFPAIVGKTEGMALLGDGSLALINDDDFGITGARTQIVVVKGTGIARR
;
A
#
# COMPACT_ATOMS: atom_id res chain seq x y z
N MET A 1 55.67 14.26 62.56
CA MET A 1 55.57 13.84 61.14
C MET A 1 54.27 13.05 61.02
N PRO A 2 53.22 13.57 60.32
CA PRO A 2 52.01 12.82 60.08
C PRO A 2 52.15 11.98 58.81
N PRO A 3 51.43 10.84 58.69
CA PRO A 3 51.51 9.96 57.54
C PRO A 3 50.70 10.51 56.34
N MET A 4 51.35 10.45 55.16
CA MET A 4 50.71 10.77 53.87
C MET A 4 49.73 9.64 53.49
N ILE A 5 48.43 10.01 53.36
CA ILE A 5 47.43 9.15 52.77
C ILE A 5 47.51 9.28 51.25
N ARG A 6 47.88 8.24 50.55
CA ARG A 6 47.79 8.14 49.08
C ARG A 6 46.35 7.84 48.67
N LEU A 7 45.70 8.77 48.00
CA LEU A 7 44.40 8.59 47.38
C LEU A 7 44.63 7.85 46.05
N LEU A 8 44.16 6.61 45.95
CA LEU A 8 44.06 5.91 44.67
C LEU A 8 42.79 6.35 43.96
N VAL A 9 42.94 7.08 42.86
CA VAL A 9 41.84 7.37 41.95
C VAL A 9 41.65 6.21 41.00
N LEU A 10 40.60 5.42 41.21
CA LEU A 10 40.17 4.38 40.27
C LEU A 10 39.38 5.06 39.15
N SER A 11 40.00 5.22 37.97
CA SER A 11 39.32 5.64 36.75
C SER A 11 38.56 4.44 36.19
N ALA A 12 37.23 4.41 36.35
CA ALA A 12 36.38 3.46 35.68
C ALA A 12 36.23 3.90 34.19
N VAL A 13 36.87 3.13 33.31
CA VAL A 13 36.65 3.24 31.87
C VAL A 13 35.32 2.55 31.56
N ILE A 14 34.26 3.32 31.37
CA ILE A 14 33.00 2.82 30.80
C ILE A 14 33.25 2.61 29.30
N LEU A 15 33.50 1.39 28.89
CA LEU A 15 33.41 0.99 27.48
C LEU A 15 31.95 1.01 27.07
N LEU A 16 31.54 2.09 26.44
CA LEU A 16 30.30 2.13 25.66
C LEU A 16 30.52 1.17 24.47
N TRP A 17 29.93 0.01 24.55
CA TRP A 17 29.79 -0.89 23.42
C TRP A 17 28.75 -0.28 22.47
N CYS A 18 29.18 0.59 21.56
CA CYS A 18 28.40 0.90 20.37
C CYS A 18 28.41 -0.36 19.51
N GLY A 19 27.38 -1.19 19.66
CA GLY A 19 27.09 -2.21 18.67
C GLY A 19 26.90 -1.49 17.34
N SER A 20 27.84 -1.65 16.40
CA SER A 20 27.62 -1.22 15.02
C SER A 20 26.40 -2.00 14.51
N ALA A 21 25.27 -1.33 14.29
CA ALA A 21 24.23 -1.88 13.45
C ALA A 21 24.91 -2.25 12.13
N GLY A 22 24.90 -3.52 11.76
CA GLY A 22 25.44 -3.98 10.49
C GLY A 22 24.77 -3.20 9.36
N ALA A 23 25.49 -2.94 8.27
CA ALA A 23 24.88 -2.37 7.08
C ALA A 23 23.76 -3.31 6.58
N ALA A 24 22.71 -2.73 5.98
CA ALA A 24 21.65 -3.54 5.38
C ALA A 24 22.24 -4.42 4.26
N GLU A 25 21.83 -5.69 4.23
CA GLU A 25 22.29 -6.67 3.24
C GLU A 25 21.15 -7.60 2.82
N ILE A 26 21.19 -8.07 1.57
CA ILE A 26 20.27 -9.11 1.10
C ILE A 26 20.71 -10.44 1.70
N ASP A 27 19.85 -11.05 2.52
CA ASP A 27 20.06 -12.39 3.09
C ASP A 27 19.56 -13.47 2.12
N ALA A 28 18.42 -13.23 1.46
CA ALA A 28 17.84 -14.15 0.48
C ALA A 28 17.04 -13.42 -0.59
N LEU A 29 17.00 -14.04 -1.77
CA LEU A 29 16.20 -13.55 -2.91
C LEU A 29 15.55 -14.76 -3.57
N TYR A 30 14.22 -14.71 -3.68
CA TYR A 30 13.43 -15.78 -4.26
C TYR A 30 12.56 -15.24 -5.39
N LEU A 31 12.52 -15.96 -6.51
CA LEU A 31 11.57 -15.73 -7.58
C LEU A 31 10.50 -16.81 -7.54
N LEU A 32 9.26 -16.42 -7.81
CA LEU A 32 8.17 -17.37 -7.93
C LEU A 32 8.53 -18.40 -9.03
N SER A 33 8.56 -19.68 -8.63
CA SER A 33 8.68 -20.79 -9.58
C SER A 33 7.35 -20.96 -10.33
N ASP A 34 7.34 -21.81 -11.39
CA ASP A 34 6.15 -22.17 -12.16
C ASP A 34 5.14 -23.01 -11.32
N ASP A 35 4.76 -22.51 -10.15
CA ASP A 35 3.77 -23.13 -9.30
C ASP A 35 2.39 -23.00 -9.98
N THR A 36 1.76 -24.15 -10.22
CA THR A 36 0.47 -24.22 -10.89
C THR A 36 -0.65 -23.53 -10.12
N LEU A 37 -0.52 -23.38 -8.79
CA LEU A 37 -1.48 -22.67 -7.93
C LEU A 37 -1.59 -21.19 -8.24
N LEU A 38 -0.54 -20.59 -8.81
CA LEU A 38 -0.49 -19.16 -9.12
C LEU A 38 -0.70 -18.86 -10.62
N ARG A 39 -1.13 -19.82 -11.42
CA ARG A 39 -1.50 -19.60 -12.82
C ARG A 39 -2.94 -19.12 -12.93
N LEU A 40 -3.14 -17.96 -13.53
CA LEU A 40 -4.47 -17.41 -13.82
C LEU A 40 -4.97 -17.84 -15.22
N GLY A 41 -4.07 -18.30 -16.11
CA GLY A 41 -4.39 -18.76 -17.45
C GLY A 41 -3.83 -17.85 -18.53
N SER A 42 -4.49 -17.82 -19.69
CA SER A 42 -4.08 -17.01 -20.83
C SER A 42 -5.26 -16.24 -21.38
N HIS A 43 -4.98 -15.03 -21.89
CA HIS A 43 -5.96 -14.20 -22.59
C HIS A 43 -5.41 -13.80 -23.96
N GLY A 44 -6.14 -14.15 -25.03
CA GLY A 44 -5.79 -13.77 -26.41
C GLY A 44 -6.55 -12.52 -26.83
N PHE A 45 -5.85 -11.53 -27.35
CA PHE A 45 -6.44 -10.37 -28.00
C PHE A 45 -6.63 -10.65 -29.49
N ALA A 46 -7.83 -10.42 -30.03
CA ALA A 46 -8.12 -10.63 -31.44
C ALA A 46 -7.21 -9.75 -32.32
N GLY A 47 -6.40 -10.38 -33.19
CA GLY A 47 -5.40 -9.71 -33.99
C GLY A 47 -4.16 -9.24 -33.25
N GLY A 48 -4.05 -9.52 -31.96
CA GLY A 48 -2.94 -9.14 -31.09
C GLY A 48 -2.22 -10.35 -30.48
N LYS A 49 -1.56 -10.11 -29.35
CA LYS A 49 -0.81 -11.11 -28.58
C LYS A 49 -1.74 -11.96 -27.69
N THR A 50 -1.25 -13.12 -27.30
CA THR A 50 -1.79 -13.87 -26.16
C THR A 50 -0.92 -13.59 -24.95
N LEU A 51 -1.53 -13.09 -23.89
CA LEU A 51 -0.88 -12.88 -22.60
C LEU A 51 -1.00 -14.13 -21.74
N THR A 52 0.09 -14.56 -21.13
CA THR A 52 0.07 -15.58 -20.06
C THR A 52 -0.02 -14.84 -18.74
N LEU A 53 -1.08 -15.12 -17.99
CA LEU A 53 -1.39 -14.43 -16.72
C LEU A 53 -1.02 -15.32 -15.56
N THR A 54 -0.41 -14.72 -14.55
CA THR A 54 -0.14 -15.31 -13.23
C THR A 54 -0.97 -14.59 -12.18
N VAL A 55 -1.11 -15.17 -11.00
CA VAL A 55 -1.74 -14.49 -9.88
C VAL A 55 -0.69 -13.59 -9.23
N GLY A 56 -0.96 -12.28 -9.17
CA GLY A 56 -0.20 -11.32 -8.38
C GLY A 56 -0.51 -11.49 -6.89
N ILE A 57 0.52 -11.49 -6.06
CA ILE A 57 0.37 -11.63 -4.60
C ILE A 57 1.11 -10.54 -3.82
N GLY A 58 1.60 -9.51 -4.50
CA GLY A 58 2.60 -8.59 -3.97
C GLY A 58 2.12 -7.18 -3.68
N SER A 59 0.83 -6.89 -3.74
CA SER A 59 0.29 -5.54 -3.49
C SER A 59 0.39 -5.11 -2.03
N ALA A 60 0.44 -6.05 -1.08
CA ALA A 60 0.72 -5.80 0.34
C ALA A 60 1.36 -7.01 0.99
N ALA A 61 2.04 -6.79 2.14
CA ALA A 61 2.51 -7.88 2.99
C ALA A 61 2.40 -7.53 4.47
N PHE A 62 1.99 -8.48 5.28
CA PHE A 62 1.83 -8.31 6.73
C PHE A 62 2.22 -9.58 7.48
N ARG A 63 2.82 -9.43 8.67
CA ARG A 63 3.00 -10.52 9.62
C ARG A 63 2.52 -10.07 11.01
N HIS A 64 1.55 -10.80 11.55
CA HIS A 64 1.16 -10.62 12.94
C HIS A 64 2.22 -11.22 13.88
N PRO A 65 2.52 -10.61 15.06
CA PRO A 65 3.53 -11.12 15.98
C PRO A 65 3.32 -12.57 16.43
N THR A 66 2.08 -13.06 16.48
CA THR A 66 1.74 -14.44 16.84
C THR A 66 1.84 -15.43 15.70
N ASP A 67 2.05 -14.97 14.45
CA ASP A 67 2.27 -15.88 13.34
C ASP A 67 3.64 -16.57 13.47
N PRO A 68 3.83 -17.78 12.90
CA PRO A 68 5.13 -18.42 12.83
C PRO A 68 6.19 -17.45 12.26
N PRO A 69 7.45 -17.55 12.70
CA PRO A 69 8.49 -16.57 12.36
C PRO A 69 8.76 -16.44 10.85
N ASP A 70 8.50 -17.50 10.10
CA ASP A 70 8.72 -17.64 8.67
C ASP A 70 7.44 -17.46 7.83
N VAL A 71 6.34 -17.02 8.45
CA VAL A 71 5.03 -16.86 7.77
C VAL A 71 4.66 -15.39 7.69
N MET A 72 4.25 -14.96 6.52
CA MET A 72 3.59 -13.67 6.29
C MET A 72 2.29 -13.88 5.49
N TRP A 73 1.45 -12.86 5.50
CA TRP A 73 0.24 -12.75 4.70
C TRP A 73 0.48 -11.72 3.61
N THR A 74 0.05 -12.03 2.40
CA THR A 74 0.15 -11.11 1.27
C THR A 74 -1.20 -10.94 0.61
N LEU A 75 -1.32 -9.95 -0.26
CA LEU A 75 -2.58 -9.58 -0.90
C LEU A 75 -2.35 -9.49 -2.41
N GLY A 76 -3.32 -9.96 -3.20
CA GLY A 76 -3.42 -9.62 -4.62
C GLY A 76 -4.49 -8.56 -4.80
N ASP A 77 -4.20 -7.61 -5.69
CA ASP A 77 -5.07 -6.49 -6.03
C ASP A 77 -6.32 -6.90 -6.82
N ARG A 78 -6.88 -5.98 -7.58
CA ARG A 78 -8.09 -6.17 -8.42
C ARG A 78 -7.95 -7.14 -9.58
N GLY A 79 -6.75 -7.66 -9.86
CA GLY A 79 -6.52 -8.59 -10.96
C GLY A 79 -5.97 -7.95 -12.23
N PRO A 80 -5.72 -8.77 -13.26
CA PRO A 80 -5.10 -8.30 -14.49
C PRO A 80 -5.89 -7.16 -15.12
N ASN A 81 -5.23 -6.05 -15.33
CA ASN A 81 -5.84 -4.88 -15.94
C ASN A 81 -4.81 -4.07 -16.73
N ILE A 82 -5.22 -3.41 -17.82
CA ILE A 82 -4.33 -2.70 -18.73
C ILE A 82 -4.95 -1.33 -19.01
N ALA A 83 -4.22 -0.25 -18.75
CA ALA A 83 -4.67 1.08 -19.12
C ALA A 83 -4.83 1.18 -20.65
N CYS A 84 -5.85 1.89 -21.11
CA CYS A 84 -6.17 1.93 -22.53
C CYS A 84 -5.04 2.46 -23.43
N ASP A 85 -4.22 3.36 -22.92
CA ASP A 85 -3.04 3.89 -23.61
C ASP A 85 -1.87 2.89 -23.66
N GLU A 86 -1.86 1.88 -22.78
CA GLU A 86 -0.85 0.82 -22.73
C GLU A 86 -1.22 -0.41 -23.57
N VAL A 87 -2.51 -0.58 -23.94
CA VAL A 87 -2.99 -1.75 -24.70
C VAL A 87 -2.18 -1.99 -25.98
N PRO A 88 -1.82 -0.97 -26.80
CA PRO A 88 -1.02 -1.21 -28.01
C PRO A 88 0.35 -1.82 -27.72
N ALA A 89 1.02 -1.38 -26.67
CA ALA A 89 2.34 -1.89 -26.30
C ALA A 89 2.26 -3.30 -25.70
N VAL A 90 1.29 -3.52 -24.82
CA VAL A 90 1.09 -4.77 -24.07
C VAL A 90 0.47 -5.85 -24.95
N ALA A 91 -0.67 -5.57 -25.55
CA ALA A 91 -1.47 -6.54 -26.32
C ALA A 91 -1.13 -6.58 -27.83
N GLY A 92 -0.36 -5.61 -28.36
CA GLY A 92 0.01 -5.52 -29.75
C GLY A 92 -1.16 -5.17 -30.68
N VAL A 93 -2.25 -4.62 -30.15
CA VAL A 93 -3.46 -4.26 -30.88
C VAL A 93 -4.08 -3.00 -30.29
N GLU A 94 -4.70 -2.18 -31.13
CA GLU A 94 -5.53 -1.06 -30.68
C GLU A 94 -6.97 -1.52 -30.51
N LEU A 95 -7.58 -1.21 -29.37
CA LEU A 95 -9.00 -1.41 -29.14
C LEU A 95 -9.75 -0.11 -29.43
N ALA A 96 -10.71 -0.14 -30.38
CA ALA A 96 -11.48 1.03 -30.78
C ALA A 96 -12.17 1.69 -29.57
N ALA A 97 -12.73 0.88 -28.67
CA ALA A 97 -13.39 1.37 -27.44
C ALA A 97 -12.46 2.19 -26.53
N CYS A 98 -11.15 1.93 -26.55
CA CYS A 98 -10.18 2.71 -25.78
C CYS A 98 -10.06 4.16 -26.25
N LYS A 99 -10.40 4.45 -27.53
CA LYS A 99 -10.42 5.82 -28.08
C LYS A 99 -11.67 6.57 -27.72
N GLU A 100 -12.75 5.87 -27.35
CA GLU A 100 -14.08 6.42 -27.08
C GLU A 100 -14.33 6.70 -25.59
N VAL A 101 -13.46 6.22 -24.70
CA VAL A 101 -13.63 6.35 -23.26
C VAL A 101 -12.49 7.10 -22.61
N ARG A 102 -12.81 7.94 -21.65
CA ARG A 102 -11.82 8.60 -20.80
C ARG A 102 -11.48 7.70 -19.60
N GLY A 103 -10.19 7.55 -19.30
CA GLY A 103 -9.75 6.70 -18.20
C GLY A 103 -10.18 5.25 -18.38
N GLY A 104 -10.14 4.76 -19.62
CA GLY A 104 -10.48 3.38 -19.95
C GLY A 104 -9.43 2.40 -19.42
N ARG A 105 -9.91 1.26 -18.91
CA ARG A 105 -9.05 0.17 -18.46
C ARG A 105 -9.63 -1.16 -18.87
N VAL A 106 -8.81 -1.99 -19.49
CA VAL A 106 -9.18 -3.30 -19.99
C VAL A 106 -8.92 -4.37 -18.93
N TYR A 107 -9.92 -5.17 -18.64
CA TYR A 107 -9.88 -6.29 -17.70
C TYR A 107 -9.95 -7.62 -18.48
N PRO A 108 -8.83 -8.29 -18.71
CA PRO A 108 -8.83 -9.60 -19.41
C PRO A 108 -9.60 -10.67 -18.65
N THR A 109 -9.67 -10.57 -17.33
CA THR A 109 -10.38 -11.50 -16.44
C THR A 109 -11.29 -10.72 -15.49
N PRO A 110 -12.46 -10.20 -15.95
CA PRO A 110 -13.33 -9.33 -15.13
C PRO A 110 -13.93 -10.03 -13.90
N SER A 111 -13.94 -11.35 -13.87
CA SER A 111 -14.42 -12.18 -12.76
C SER A 111 -13.33 -12.56 -11.76
N TYR A 112 -12.11 -12.05 -11.92
CA TYR A 112 -11.06 -12.29 -10.94
C TYR A 112 -11.49 -11.78 -9.56
N ALA A 113 -11.20 -12.58 -8.53
CA ALA A 113 -11.51 -12.24 -7.15
C ALA A 113 -10.23 -12.00 -6.36
N PRO A 114 -10.00 -10.77 -5.86
CA PRO A 114 -8.90 -10.48 -4.97
C PRO A 114 -8.84 -11.46 -3.79
N SER A 115 -7.64 -11.84 -3.40
CA SER A 115 -7.44 -12.88 -2.39
C SER A 115 -6.26 -12.55 -1.49
N ILE A 116 -6.33 -13.01 -0.24
CA ILE A 116 -5.25 -12.98 0.74
C ILE A 116 -4.53 -14.31 0.67
N TYR A 117 -3.21 -14.28 0.69
CA TYR A 117 -2.34 -15.45 0.58
C TYR A 117 -1.54 -15.62 1.85
N ARG A 118 -1.51 -16.82 2.38
CA ARG A 118 -0.57 -17.19 3.46
C ARG A 118 0.70 -17.71 2.83
N VAL A 119 1.80 -17.00 3.03
CA VAL A 119 3.10 -17.29 2.42
C VAL A 119 4.08 -17.73 3.50
N ARG A 120 4.74 -18.86 3.28
CA ARG A 120 5.89 -19.30 4.08
C ARG A 120 7.16 -19.03 3.32
N VAL A 121 8.11 -18.36 3.97
CA VAL A 121 9.44 -18.05 3.43
C VAL A 121 10.45 -18.97 4.11
N GLY A 122 11.28 -19.68 3.35
CA GLY A 122 12.26 -20.63 3.89
C GLY A 122 13.50 -20.72 3.01
N GLU A 123 14.49 -21.49 3.42
CA GLU A 123 15.80 -21.61 2.73
C GLU A 123 15.68 -22.04 1.25
N ALA A 124 14.69 -22.86 0.93
CA ALA A 124 14.47 -23.37 -0.43
C ALA A 124 13.61 -22.45 -1.32
N GLY A 125 13.17 -21.30 -0.81
CA GLY A 125 12.27 -20.38 -1.51
C GLY A 125 11.05 -20.00 -0.68
N PHE A 126 10.01 -19.51 -1.36
CA PHE A 126 8.73 -19.25 -0.70
C PHE A 126 7.62 -20.14 -1.30
N ARG A 127 6.58 -20.33 -0.50
CA ARG A 127 5.42 -21.12 -0.91
C ARG A 127 4.13 -20.53 -0.35
N VAL A 128 3.11 -20.41 -1.21
CA VAL A 128 1.74 -20.15 -0.79
C VAL A 128 1.21 -21.41 -0.11
N THR A 129 0.74 -21.29 1.12
CA THR A 129 0.24 -22.41 1.93
C THR A 129 -1.27 -22.35 2.14
N ASP A 130 -1.90 -21.20 1.90
CA ASP A 130 -3.34 -20.99 1.99
C ASP A 130 -3.76 -19.80 1.13
N VAL A 131 -5.03 -19.82 0.66
CA VAL A 131 -5.63 -18.77 -0.15
C VAL A 131 -7.02 -18.45 0.39
N ILE A 132 -7.25 -17.21 0.77
CA ILE A 132 -8.53 -16.72 1.29
C ILE A 132 -9.10 -15.72 0.29
N THR A 133 -10.03 -16.16 -0.53
CA THR A 133 -10.74 -15.28 -1.47
C THR A 133 -11.60 -14.27 -0.71
N LEU A 134 -11.53 -12.99 -1.09
CA LEU A 134 -12.39 -11.94 -0.56
C LEU A 134 -13.82 -12.13 -1.07
N LYS A 135 -14.80 -12.08 -0.17
CA LYS A 135 -16.19 -12.41 -0.43
C LYS A 135 -17.13 -11.38 0.19
N ASP A 136 -18.33 -11.31 -0.36
CA ASP A 136 -19.43 -10.62 0.30
C ASP A 136 -19.93 -11.41 1.54
N ARG A 137 -20.87 -10.85 2.27
CA ARG A 137 -21.46 -11.48 3.47
C ARG A 137 -22.06 -12.85 3.18
N ASP A 138 -22.60 -13.06 1.98
CA ASP A 138 -23.27 -14.30 1.59
C ASP A 138 -22.29 -15.37 1.08
N GLY A 139 -20.98 -15.05 1.03
CA GLY A 139 -19.91 -15.94 0.60
C GLY A 139 -19.65 -15.94 -0.91
N ARG A 140 -20.23 -14.99 -1.66
CA ARG A 140 -19.94 -14.82 -3.09
C ARG A 140 -18.65 -14.05 -3.26
N PRO A 141 -17.75 -14.46 -4.17
CA PRO A 141 -16.52 -13.71 -4.43
C PRO A 141 -16.79 -12.24 -4.80
N LEU A 142 -15.97 -11.35 -4.29
CA LEU A 142 -15.86 -9.99 -4.80
C LEU A 142 -15.15 -10.02 -6.16
N ASN A 143 -15.04 -8.87 -6.82
CA ASN A 143 -14.30 -8.73 -8.08
C ASN A 143 -13.42 -7.48 -8.07
N GLY A 144 -12.56 -7.31 -9.09
CA GLY A 144 -11.66 -6.18 -9.18
C GLY A 144 -12.17 -5.01 -10.02
N LEU A 145 -13.45 -4.99 -10.40
CA LEU A 145 -14.01 -3.89 -11.18
C LEU A 145 -14.09 -2.60 -10.33
N PRO A 146 -13.98 -1.41 -10.95
CA PRO A 146 -14.06 -0.16 -10.20
C PRO A 146 -15.44 0.04 -9.57
N ASN A 147 -15.43 0.64 -8.38
CA ASN A 147 -16.63 1.03 -7.65
C ASN A 147 -17.37 2.16 -8.35
N PRO A 148 -18.69 2.29 -8.20
CA PRO A 148 -19.48 3.35 -8.80
C PRO A 148 -19.37 4.67 -8.03
N LEU A 149 -18.19 5.26 -7.91
CA LEU A 149 -17.98 6.55 -7.25
C LEU A 149 -18.49 7.69 -8.13
N ARG A 150 -19.68 8.19 -7.84
CA ARG A 150 -20.30 9.31 -8.57
C ARG A 150 -19.73 10.67 -8.15
N THR A 151 -19.24 10.77 -6.94
CA THR A 151 -18.68 12.00 -6.35
C THR A 151 -17.24 12.26 -6.75
N ALA A 152 -16.57 11.32 -7.42
CA ALA A 152 -15.17 11.42 -7.83
C ALA A 152 -14.96 10.88 -9.25
N THR A 153 -13.85 11.26 -9.86
CA THR A 153 -13.39 10.66 -11.12
C THR A 153 -13.08 9.18 -10.88
N THR A 154 -13.57 8.30 -11.75
CA THR A 154 -13.29 6.88 -11.69
C THR A 154 -12.98 6.32 -13.08
N GLU A 155 -12.48 5.11 -13.15
CA GLU A 155 -12.12 4.42 -14.39
C GLU A 155 -13.35 3.91 -15.13
N THR A 156 -13.21 3.75 -16.45
CA THR A 156 -14.22 3.09 -17.30
C THR A 156 -13.75 1.67 -17.61
N PRO A 157 -14.35 0.62 -17.04
CA PRO A 157 -13.93 -0.74 -17.27
C PRO A 157 -14.40 -1.26 -18.64
N LEU A 158 -13.49 -1.97 -19.33
CA LEU A 158 -13.73 -2.67 -20.58
C LEU A 158 -13.33 -4.13 -20.39
N ASP A 159 -13.98 -5.09 -21.07
CA ASP A 159 -13.47 -6.45 -21.15
C ASP A 159 -12.33 -6.57 -22.19
N GLY A 160 -11.70 -7.74 -22.27
CA GLY A 160 -10.62 -7.98 -23.21
C GLY A 160 -11.00 -7.86 -24.69
N GLY A 161 -12.28 -7.87 -25.03
CA GLY A 161 -12.81 -7.58 -26.35
C GLY A 161 -13.12 -6.11 -26.61
N GLY A 162 -12.94 -5.24 -25.61
CA GLY A 162 -13.26 -3.81 -25.69
C GLY A 162 -14.74 -3.49 -25.41
N ARG A 163 -15.56 -4.44 -24.96
CA ARG A 163 -16.94 -4.17 -24.56
C ARG A 163 -16.93 -3.47 -23.20
N ARG A 164 -17.69 -2.36 -23.09
CA ARG A 164 -17.83 -1.64 -21.82
C ARG A 164 -18.53 -2.51 -20.77
N LEU A 165 -17.93 -2.59 -19.59
CA LEU A 165 -18.48 -3.21 -18.41
C LEU A 165 -19.15 -2.19 -17.50
N ALA A 166 -20.05 -2.65 -16.64
CA ALA A 166 -20.56 -1.83 -15.55
C ALA A 166 -19.54 -1.74 -14.42
N GLN A 167 -19.53 -0.64 -13.71
CA GLN A 167 -18.92 -0.56 -12.39
C GLN A 167 -19.71 -1.45 -11.41
N ASP A 168 -19.05 -1.96 -10.37
CA ASP A 168 -19.68 -2.91 -9.45
C ASP A 168 -19.51 -2.46 -7.98
N VAL A 169 -20.61 -2.43 -7.23
CA VAL A 169 -20.56 -2.18 -5.78
C VAL A 169 -19.79 -3.26 -5.02
N HIS A 170 -19.63 -4.46 -5.60
CA HIS A 170 -18.81 -5.55 -5.05
C HIS A 170 -17.36 -5.53 -5.58
N GLY A 171 -17.01 -4.50 -6.33
CA GLY A 171 -15.63 -4.27 -6.75
C GLY A 171 -14.74 -3.84 -5.57
N ILE A 172 -13.49 -4.28 -5.58
CA ILE A 172 -12.46 -3.88 -4.63
C ILE A 172 -11.09 -3.93 -5.29
N ASP A 173 -10.37 -2.82 -5.22
CA ASP A 173 -8.96 -2.71 -5.56
C ASP A 173 -8.16 -2.85 -4.27
N ALA A 174 -7.89 -4.09 -3.89
CA ALA A 174 -7.38 -4.45 -2.57
C ALA A 174 -5.87 -4.25 -2.51
N GLU A 175 -5.38 -3.26 -1.74
CA GLU A 175 -3.97 -2.84 -1.78
C GLU A 175 -3.29 -2.86 -0.42
N GLY A 176 -3.93 -2.49 0.67
CA GLY A 176 -3.35 -2.52 2.01
C GLY A 176 -3.86 -3.71 2.82
N LEU A 177 -3.01 -4.31 3.66
CA LEU A 177 -3.37 -5.50 4.44
C LEU A 177 -2.84 -5.45 5.87
N VAL A 178 -3.72 -5.70 6.85
CA VAL A 178 -3.31 -6.13 8.19
C VAL A 178 -4.17 -7.30 8.66
N ARG A 179 -3.57 -8.20 9.44
CA ARG A 179 -4.25 -9.30 10.13
C ARG A 179 -4.27 -9.03 11.62
N LEU A 180 -5.41 -9.26 12.27
CA LEU A 180 -5.55 -9.14 13.71
C LEU A 180 -5.31 -10.48 14.43
N GLY A 181 -5.13 -10.42 15.74
CA GLY A 181 -4.94 -11.58 16.59
C GLY A 181 -6.12 -12.55 16.61
N ASP A 182 -7.34 -12.08 16.35
CA ASP A 182 -8.54 -12.92 16.19
C ASP A 182 -8.64 -13.59 14.81
N GLY A 183 -7.69 -13.32 13.91
CA GLY A 183 -7.61 -13.88 12.57
C GLY A 183 -8.37 -13.07 11.51
N SER A 184 -9.09 -12.03 11.87
CA SER A 184 -9.73 -11.12 10.92
C SER A 184 -8.73 -10.21 10.20
N PHE A 185 -9.17 -9.59 9.09
CA PHE A 185 -8.30 -8.77 8.24
C PHE A 185 -8.90 -7.40 8.00
N TRP A 186 -8.04 -6.39 7.94
CA TRP A 186 -8.40 -5.09 7.38
C TRP A 186 -7.66 -4.91 6.06
N VAL A 187 -8.39 -4.40 5.08
CA VAL A 187 -7.91 -4.19 3.71
C VAL A 187 -8.16 -2.75 3.32
N GLY A 188 -7.11 -2.09 2.83
CA GLY A 188 -7.18 -0.78 2.16
C GLY A 188 -7.62 -0.95 0.71
N GLU A 189 -8.29 0.05 0.16
CA GLU A 189 -8.84 0.03 -1.19
C GLU A 189 -8.48 1.31 -1.95
N GLU A 190 -7.88 1.15 -3.12
CA GLU A 190 -7.30 2.23 -3.90
C GLU A 190 -8.34 2.97 -4.77
N ASN A 191 -9.23 2.24 -5.42
CA ASN A 191 -10.14 2.85 -6.39
C ASN A 191 -11.21 3.71 -5.70
N GLY A 192 -12.02 3.12 -4.81
CA GLY A 192 -12.96 3.85 -3.97
C GLY A 192 -12.46 3.88 -2.53
N PRO A 193 -11.72 4.94 -2.10
CA PRO A 193 -10.97 4.91 -0.87
C PRO A 193 -11.83 4.40 0.29
N SER A 194 -11.50 3.24 0.78
CA SER A 194 -12.24 2.58 1.84
C SER A 194 -11.34 1.69 2.69
N LEU A 195 -11.78 1.39 3.91
CA LEU A 195 -11.21 0.37 4.77
C LEU A 195 -12.25 -0.73 4.94
N ALA A 196 -11.93 -1.94 4.49
CA ALA A 196 -12.82 -3.08 4.55
C ALA A 196 -12.35 -4.08 5.61
N HIS A 197 -13.26 -4.48 6.51
CA HIS A 197 -13.03 -5.48 7.55
C HIS A 197 -13.58 -6.82 7.09
N PHE A 198 -12.74 -7.85 7.11
CA PHE A 198 -13.07 -9.20 6.70
C PHE A 198 -12.91 -10.19 7.84
N ALA A 199 -13.82 -11.15 7.93
CA ALA A 199 -13.70 -12.32 8.79
C ALA A 199 -12.52 -13.22 8.36
N PRO A 200 -12.05 -14.14 9.23
CA PRO A 200 -10.94 -15.04 8.90
C PRO A 200 -11.14 -15.89 7.64
N ASP A 201 -12.38 -16.12 7.23
CA ASP A 201 -12.75 -16.89 6.02
C ASP A 201 -12.90 -16.01 4.76
N GLY A 202 -12.57 -14.72 4.83
CA GLY A 202 -12.64 -13.77 3.74
C GLY A 202 -14.01 -13.13 3.50
N ARG A 203 -15.01 -13.35 4.36
CA ARG A 203 -16.29 -12.65 4.26
C ARG A 203 -16.18 -11.22 4.78
N MET A 204 -16.66 -10.26 3.98
CA MET A 204 -16.70 -8.87 4.38
C MET A 204 -17.74 -8.65 5.50
N ILE A 205 -17.27 -8.13 6.62
CA ILE A 205 -18.09 -7.74 7.77
C ILE A 205 -18.66 -6.35 7.50
N VAL A 206 -17.79 -5.38 7.17
CA VAL A 206 -18.18 -3.99 6.93
C VAL A 206 -17.15 -3.30 6.02
N ARG A 207 -17.61 -2.36 5.19
CA ARG A 207 -16.80 -1.44 4.42
C ARG A 207 -17.00 -0.03 4.94
N HIS A 208 -15.93 0.60 5.39
CA HIS A 208 -15.91 2.00 5.83
C HIS A 208 -15.52 2.89 4.65
N VAL A 209 -16.40 3.82 4.27
CA VAL A 209 -16.25 4.69 3.11
C VAL A 209 -16.21 6.16 3.54
N PRO A 210 -15.77 7.09 2.68
CA PRO A 210 -15.86 8.52 2.96
C PRO A 210 -17.30 8.93 3.26
N ARG A 211 -17.48 9.72 4.29
CA ARG A 211 -18.80 10.19 4.75
C ARG A 211 -19.54 10.88 3.63
N GLY A 212 -20.78 10.46 3.40
CA GLY A 212 -21.65 10.98 2.34
C GLY A 212 -21.62 10.18 1.02
N THR A 213 -20.80 9.10 0.95
CA THR A 213 -20.74 8.21 -0.22
C THR A 213 -21.44 6.88 -0.03
N GLU A 214 -22.04 6.63 1.14
CA GLU A 214 -22.68 5.36 1.49
C GLU A 214 -23.76 4.95 0.48
N GLY A 215 -24.51 5.93 -0.02
CA GLY A 215 -25.57 5.71 -1.02
C GLY A 215 -25.05 5.19 -2.37
N GLU A 216 -23.76 5.38 -2.67
CA GLU A 216 -23.15 4.88 -3.91
C GLU A 216 -22.97 3.36 -3.90
N TYR A 217 -23.00 2.76 -2.71
CA TYR A 217 -22.92 1.31 -2.49
C TYR A 217 -24.31 0.67 -2.30
N ALA A 218 -25.37 1.34 -2.71
CA ALA A 218 -26.73 0.78 -2.64
C ALA A 218 -26.81 -0.56 -3.39
N GLY A 219 -27.32 -1.60 -2.72
CA GLY A 219 -27.37 -2.97 -3.24
C GLY A 219 -26.15 -3.83 -2.92
N ALA A 220 -25.14 -3.33 -2.21
CA ALA A 220 -24.04 -4.12 -1.72
C ALA A 220 -24.53 -5.21 -0.74
N ARG A 221 -23.97 -6.40 -0.86
CA ARG A 221 -24.27 -7.54 0.05
C ARG A 221 -23.32 -7.61 1.23
N TYR A 222 -23.02 -6.45 1.83
CA TYR A 222 -22.24 -6.26 3.05
C TYR A 222 -22.62 -4.93 3.70
N ALA A 223 -22.26 -4.73 4.96
CA ALA A 223 -22.52 -3.46 5.65
C ALA A 223 -21.61 -2.35 5.09
N VAL A 224 -22.16 -1.15 4.92
CA VAL A 224 -21.41 0.05 4.50
C VAL A 224 -21.63 1.15 5.52
N GLN A 225 -20.55 1.81 5.94
CA GLN A 225 -20.58 2.89 6.92
C GLN A 225 -19.74 4.09 6.45
N GLY A 226 -20.31 5.28 6.47
CA GLY A 226 -19.64 6.53 6.16
C GLY A 226 -18.88 7.10 7.35
N THR A 227 -17.77 6.52 7.70
CA THR A 227 -16.96 6.92 8.86
C THR A 227 -15.67 7.62 8.49
N LEU A 228 -15.14 7.40 7.30
CA LEU A 228 -13.92 8.04 6.86
C LEU A 228 -14.14 9.53 6.53
N PRO A 229 -13.09 10.36 6.58
CA PRO A 229 -13.18 11.78 6.23
C PRO A 229 -13.74 12.01 4.82
N ALA A 230 -14.72 12.92 4.69
CA ALA A 230 -15.36 13.22 3.42
C ALA A 230 -14.38 13.78 2.37
N ILE A 231 -13.28 14.43 2.82
CA ILE A 231 -12.25 14.98 1.93
C ILE A 231 -11.59 13.92 1.05
N LEU A 232 -11.60 12.64 1.45
CA LEU A 232 -11.02 11.53 0.69
C LEU A 232 -11.72 11.31 -0.67
N THR A 233 -12.93 11.83 -0.85
CA THR A 233 -13.61 11.87 -2.16
C THR A 233 -12.84 12.66 -3.21
N LYS A 234 -11.89 13.51 -2.79
CA LYS A 234 -11.01 14.29 -3.66
C LYS A 234 -9.77 13.54 -4.13
N ARG A 235 -9.65 12.23 -3.86
CA ARG A 235 -8.55 11.45 -4.38
C ARG A 235 -8.45 11.55 -5.91
N GLN A 236 -7.27 11.49 -6.47
CA GLN A 236 -7.09 11.23 -7.90
C GLN A 236 -7.58 9.81 -8.21
N ALA A 237 -8.16 9.57 -9.39
CA ALA A 237 -8.60 8.23 -9.79
C ALA A 237 -7.45 7.21 -9.63
N ASN A 238 -7.77 6.05 -9.05
CA ASN A 238 -6.79 5.01 -8.73
C ASN A 238 -5.60 5.53 -7.90
N ARG A 239 -5.88 6.33 -6.85
CA ARG A 239 -4.92 6.91 -5.90
C ARG A 239 -5.56 7.05 -4.52
N GLY A 240 -6.17 5.96 -4.04
CA GLY A 240 -6.88 5.93 -2.77
C GLY A 240 -6.02 5.47 -1.60
N ILE A 241 -6.50 4.45 -0.88
CA ILE A 241 -5.83 3.87 0.28
C ILE A 241 -5.08 2.61 -0.17
N GLU A 242 -3.78 2.75 -0.39
CA GLU A 242 -2.91 1.64 -0.80
C GLU A 242 -2.23 0.98 0.42
N SER A 243 -2.26 1.61 1.58
CA SER A 243 -1.52 1.13 2.75
C SER A 243 -2.32 1.21 4.05
N VAL A 244 -2.24 0.17 4.87
CA VAL A 244 -2.89 0.08 6.18
C VAL A 244 -1.92 -0.51 7.18
N ALA A 245 -1.88 0.05 8.40
CA ALA A 245 -1.14 -0.52 9.52
C ALA A 245 -2.04 -0.62 10.76
N VAL A 246 -1.64 -1.45 11.71
CA VAL A 246 -2.31 -1.59 13.01
C VAL A 246 -1.30 -1.46 14.13
N SER A 247 -1.66 -0.75 15.21
CA SER A 247 -0.82 -0.64 16.40
C SER A 247 -0.59 -2.02 17.04
N PRO A 248 0.53 -2.23 17.77
CA PRO A 248 0.83 -3.53 18.39
C PRO A 248 -0.25 -4.05 19.34
N ASP A 249 -1.01 -3.15 19.97
CA ASP A 249 -2.14 -3.47 20.86
C ASP A 249 -3.49 -3.56 20.11
N GLU A 250 -3.48 -3.40 18.80
CA GLU A 250 -4.62 -3.42 17.89
C GLU A 250 -5.70 -2.36 18.19
N ARG A 251 -5.39 -1.33 18.97
CA ARG A 251 -6.34 -0.25 19.29
C ARG A 251 -6.50 0.74 18.15
N PHE A 252 -5.43 0.98 17.38
CA PHE A 252 -5.41 1.98 16.33
C PHE A 252 -5.14 1.36 14.96
N LEU A 253 -5.87 1.84 13.95
CA LEU A 253 -5.54 1.65 12.54
C LEU A 253 -4.90 2.92 12.03
N TYR A 254 -3.93 2.75 11.14
CA TYR A 254 -3.31 3.83 10.39
C TYR A 254 -3.53 3.58 8.91
N PHE A 255 -3.79 4.63 8.17
CA PHE A 255 -3.69 4.59 6.72
C PHE A 255 -3.09 5.89 6.19
N ILE A 256 -2.44 5.80 5.07
CA ILE A 256 -1.93 6.96 4.34
C ILE A 256 -2.46 6.87 2.92
N MET A 257 -2.86 8.01 2.35
CA MET A 257 -3.24 8.04 0.95
C MET A 257 -2.04 7.72 0.07
N GLN A 258 -2.24 7.05 -1.05
CA GLN A 258 -1.18 6.74 -2.00
C GLN A 258 -0.46 8.00 -2.48
N ASN A 259 -1.24 9.04 -2.78
CA ASN A 259 -0.78 10.33 -3.30
C ASN A 259 -1.55 11.50 -2.67
N PRO A 260 -1.10 12.76 -2.89
CA PRO A 260 -1.89 13.92 -2.57
C PRO A 260 -3.28 13.88 -3.22
N LEU A 261 -4.26 14.54 -2.62
CA LEU A 261 -5.59 14.62 -3.20
C LEU A 261 -5.61 15.51 -4.45
N ALA A 262 -6.55 15.26 -5.37
CA ALA A 262 -6.86 16.15 -6.48
C ALA A 262 -7.78 17.30 -5.99
N ASN A 263 -7.28 18.08 -5.05
CA ASN A 263 -8.01 19.18 -4.43
C ASN A 263 -7.23 20.50 -4.62
N PRO A 264 -7.74 21.48 -5.33
CA PRO A 264 -9.11 21.53 -5.89
C PRO A 264 -9.31 20.70 -7.16
N ASP A 265 -8.25 20.30 -7.84
CA ASP A 265 -8.30 19.65 -9.15
C ASP A 265 -7.04 18.83 -9.45
N ALA A 266 -7.03 18.18 -10.61
CA ALA A 266 -5.89 17.38 -11.08
C ALA A 266 -4.62 18.20 -11.34
N ALA A 267 -4.69 19.52 -11.51
CA ALA A 267 -3.49 20.36 -11.68
C ALA A 267 -2.77 20.53 -10.34
N ALA A 268 -3.52 20.74 -9.26
CA ALA A 268 -2.98 20.75 -7.89
C ALA A 268 -2.34 19.40 -7.56
N TYR A 269 -3.04 18.29 -7.80
CA TYR A 269 -2.50 16.94 -7.61
C TYR A 269 -1.13 16.74 -8.26
N ARG A 270 -0.97 17.15 -9.53
CA ARG A 270 0.29 16.95 -10.28
C ARG A 270 1.50 17.67 -9.70
N GLN A 271 1.28 18.71 -8.88
CA GLN A 271 2.34 19.52 -8.27
C GLN A 271 2.52 19.25 -6.78
N ALA A 272 1.51 18.62 -6.16
CA ALA A 272 1.45 18.44 -4.72
C ALA A 272 2.45 17.40 -4.22
N ARG A 273 2.91 17.61 -2.98
CA ARG A 273 3.76 16.67 -2.23
C ARG A 273 3.13 16.24 -0.92
N ASN A 274 2.07 16.92 -0.47
CA ASN A 274 1.48 16.76 0.84
C ASN A 274 0.45 15.64 0.83
N VAL A 275 0.79 14.51 1.44
CA VAL A 275 -0.06 13.31 1.57
C VAL A 275 -0.60 13.25 2.99
N ARG A 276 -1.84 12.79 3.15
CA ARG A 276 -2.54 12.70 4.44
C ARG A 276 -2.36 11.32 5.04
N LEU A 277 -1.86 11.27 6.27
CA LEU A 277 -1.81 10.09 7.13
C LEU A 277 -2.83 10.24 8.25
N PHE A 278 -3.64 9.21 8.45
CA PHE A 278 -4.68 9.17 9.47
C PHE A 278 -4.41 8.09 10.51
N LYS A 279 -4.61 8.42 11.79
CA LYS A 279 -4.72 7.49 12.91
C LYS A 279 -6.18 7.39 13.32
N LEU A 280 -6.73 6.18 13.31
CA LEU A 280 -8.12 5.90 13.68
C LEU A 280 -8.17 5.04 14.94
N GLU A 281 -9.12 5.33 15.83
CA GLU A 281 -9.52 4.38 16.87
C GLU A 281 -10.31 3.23 16.22
N ARG A 282 -9.74 2.02 16.19
CA ARG A 282 -10.30 0.89 15.43
C ARG A 282 -11.72 0.52 15.84
N ALA A 283 -12.04 0.59 17.14
CA ALA A 283 -13.37 0.19 17.63
C ALA A 283 -14.50 1.11 17.17
N THR A 284 -14.22 2.39 16.95
CA THR A 284 -15.21 3.41 16.59
C THR A 284 -15.03 3.99 15.19
N MET A 285 -13.89 3.72 14.56
CA MET A 285 -13.44 4.34 13.30
C MET A 285 -13.36 5.87 13.36
N ARG A 286 -13.24 6.43 14.56
CA ARG A 286 -13.05 7.87 14.78
C ARG A 286 -11.61 8.25 14.47
N VAL A 287 -11.43 9.33 13.70
CA VAL A 287 -10.10 9.94 13.50
C VAL A 287 -9.58 10.44 14.84
N VAL A 288 -8.41 9.95 15.22
CA VAL A 288 -7.68 10.37 16.42
C VAL A 288 -6.73 11.52 16.09
N SER A 289 -6.00 11.40 14.99
CA SER A 289 -5.14 12.46 14.48
C SER A 289 -4.98 12.32 12.96
N GLU A 290 -4.61 13.43 12.32
CA GLU A 290 -4.25 13.52 10.90
C GLU A 290 -2.94 14.28 10.76
N HIS A 291 -2.00 13.74 10.00
CA HIS A 291 -0.67 14.32 9.82
C HIS A 291 -0.31 14.42 8.34
N VAL A 292 0.63 15.32 8.05
CA VAL A 292 1.13 15.50 6.68
C VAL A 292 2.45 14.76 6.49
N TYR A 293 2.46 13.86 5.52
CA TYR A 293 3.67 13.25 4.98
C TYR A 293 4.05 13.99 3.69
N THR A 294 5.30 14.41 3.56
CA THR A 294 5.76 15.10 2.35
C THR A 294 6.55 14.14 1.47
N LEU A 295 6.04 13.85 0.26
CA LEU A 295 6.73 13.03 -0.73
C LEU A 295 8.08 13.61 -1.10
N ASP A 296 9.04 12.76 -1.43
CA ASP A 296 10.34 13.15 -1.94
C ASP A 296 10.26 13.86 -3.31
N ASP A 297 11.32 14.56 -3.65
CA ASP A 297 11.54 15.05 -5.01
C ASP A 297 11.69 13.83 -5.95
N PRO A 298 10.94 13.75 -7.05
CA PRO A 298 10.99 12.60 -7.96
C PRO A 298 12.38 12.37 -8.58
N ARG A 299 13.22 13.40 -8.64
CA ARG A 299 14.63 13.30 -9.09
C ARG A 299 15.53 12.55 -8.12
N SER A 300 15.09 12.37 -6.87
CA SER A 300 15.86 11.65 -5.84
C SER A 300 15.73 10.13 -5.92
N PHE A 301 14.86 9.60 -6.78
CA PHE A 301 14.71 8.17 -7.00
C PHE A 301 15.73 7.69 -8.04
N ARG A 302 16.87 7.16 -7.57
CA ARG A 302 18.11 7.03 -8.33
C ARG A 302 18.05 6.07 -9.52
N ARG A 303 17.16 5.08 -9.52
CA ARG A 303 17.02 4.10 -10.63
C ARG A 303 16.11 4.61 -11.76
N ASP A 304 15.17 5.51 -11.44
CA ASP A 304 14.19 6.07 -12.37
C ASP A 304 13.83 7.53 -12.02
N PRO A 305 14.82 8.45 -12.04
CA PRO A 305 14.58 9.85 -11.71
C PRO A 305 13.60 10.47 -12.71
N SER A 306 12.63 11.22 -12.19
CA SER A 306 11.56 11.85 -12.98
C SER A 306 11.48 13.36 -12.75
N GLN A 307 10.78 14.05 -13.66
CA GLN A 307 10.41 15.47 -13.51
C GLN A 307 8.95 15.64 -13.04
N ARG A 308 8.18 14.55 -12.92
CA ARG A 308 6.77 14.59 -12.56
C ARG A 308 6.59 14.33 -11.06
N GLN A 309 6.13 15.34 -10.31
CA GLN A 309 5.89 15.19 -8.88
C GLN A 309 4.83 14.13 -8.54
N SER A 310 3.99 13.75 -9.48
CA SER A 310 2.98 12.70 -9.30
C SER A 310 3.52 11.26 -9.47
N ASP A 311 4.80 11.07 -9.78
CA ASP A 311 5.39 9.73 -9.93
C ASP A 311 5.71 9.07 -8.57
N PRO A 312 6.28 9.76 -7.56
CA PRO A 312 6.41 9.19 -6.22
C PRO A 312 5.04 8.92 -5.58
N ARG A 313 4.93 7.78 -4.93
CA ARG A 313 3.70 7.30 -4.28
C ARG A 313 4.00 6.41 -3.08
N ILE A 314 3.01 6.25 -2.22
CA ILE A 314 3.07 5.40 -1.03
C ILE A 314 2.35 4.09 -1.34
N SER A 315 2.99 2.95 -1.10
CA SER A 315 2.38 1.64 -1.36
C SER A 315 2.23 0.77 -0.11
N GLU A 316 2.95 1.05 0.99
CA GLU A 316 2.79 0.23 2.18
C GLU A 316 3.07 1.03 3.46
N LEU A 317 2.49 0.58 4.57
CA LEU A 317 2.64 1.14 5.89
C LEU A 317 2.79 0.02 6.92
N MET A 318 3.77 0.11 7.82
CA MET A 318 3.97 -0.89 8.88
C MET A 318 4.17 -0.21 10.23
N ALA A 319 3.40 -0.61 11.24
CA ALA A 319 3.58 -0.09 12.59
C ALA A 319 4.71 -0.85 13.33
N LEU A 320 5.61 -0.07 13.91
CA LEU A 320 6.69 -0.54 14.80
C LEU A 320 6.36 -0.32 16.28
N GLY A 321 5.45 0.60 16.58
CA GLY A 321 4.97 1.00 17.89
C GLY A 321 3.65 1.76 17.73
N GLU A 322 3.14 2.36 18.81
CA GLU A 322 1.86 3.10 18.72
C GLU A 322 1.94 4.27 17.74
N ASP A 323 3.02 5.06 17.76
CA ASP A 323 3.15 6.24 16.89
C ASP A 323 4.39 6.20 15.99
N ARG A 324 5.08 5.04 15.91
CA ARG A 324 6.22 4.82 15.03
C ARG A 324 5.84 3.88 13.89
N LEU A 325 6.06 4.35 12.68
CA LEU A 325 5.68 3.63 11.47
C LEU A 325 6.85 3.58 10.48
N ILE A 326 6.82 2.58 9.59
CA ILE A 326 7.60 2.57 8.35
C ILE A 326 6.65 2.88 7.21
N VAL A 327 7.04 3.81 6.36
CA VAL A 327 6.37 4.17 5.11
C VAL A 327 7.21 3.67 3.95
N LEU A 328 6.59 2.94 3.04
CA LEU A 328 7.16 2.55 1.76
C LEU A 328 6.77 3.59 0.71
N GLU A 329 7.74 4.42 0.30
CA GLU A 329 7.60 5.44 -0.75
C GLU A 329 8.37 4.98 -1.98
N ARG A 330 7.73 4.99 -3.16
CA ARG A 330 8.34 4.45 -4.38
C ARG A 330 8.01 5.22 -5.64
N THR A 331 8.81 4.96 -6.66
CA THR A 331 8.51 5.11 -8.08
C THR A 331 8.38 3.73 -8.74
N GLU A 332 8.49 3.59 -10.05
CA GLU A 332 8.39 2.27 -10.71
C GLU A 332 9.59 1.36 -10.40
N GLN A 333 10.81 1.93 -10.27
CA GLN A 333 12.03 1.13 -10.12
C GLN A 333 12.72 1.31 -8.78
N THR A 334 12.48 2.43 -8.08
CA THR A 334 13.12 2.75 -6.81
C THR A 334 12.12 2.74 -5.68
N THR A 335 12.44 2.01 -4.61
CA THR A 335 11.67 2.01 -3.36
C THR A 335 12.54 2.51 -2.22
N LYS A 336 11.98 3.38 -1.38
CA LYS A 336 12.59 3.92 -0.17
C LYS A 336 11.73 3.60 1.04
N LEU A 337 12.33 3.13 2.12
CA LEU A 337 11.64 2.92 3.39
C LEU A 337 12.02 4.01 4.37
N TYR A 338 11.03 4.73 4.85
CA TYR A 338 11.18 5.80 5.82
C TYR A 338 10.55 5.43 7.15
N GLU A 339 11.33 5.53 8.22
CA GLU A 339 10.77 5.55 9.57
C GLU A 339 10.26 6.94 9.87
N ILE A 340 9.04 7.01 10.41
CA ILE A 340 8.38 8.23 10.85
C ILE A 340 7.86 8.05 12.28
N ASP A 341 7.71 9.19 12.99
CA ASP A 341 7.10 9.26 14.30
C ASP A 341 6.02 10.35 14.27
N LEU A 342 4.82 10.05 14.76
CA LEU A 342 3.70 11.00 14.77
C LEU A 342 3.89 12.09 15.85
N GLY A 343 4.66 11.77 16.91
CA GLY A 343 4.95 12.71 17.99
C GLY A 343 5.85 13.86 17.53
N GLY A 344 5.44 15.03 17.46
CA GLY A 344 6.19 16.22 17.01
C GLY A 344 5.74 16.73 15.64
N ALA A 345 4.92 16.00 14.91
CA ALA A 345 4.21 16.50 13.75
C ALA A 345 2.91 17.22 14.15
N THR A 346 2.51 18.21 13.38
CA THR A 346 1.22 18.89 13.61
C THR A 346 0.06 17.96 13.33
N ASP A 347 -0.85 17.82 14.32
CA ASP A 347 -2.16 17.22 14.10
C ASP A 347 -3.07 18.24 13.41
N ILE A 348 -3.54 17.92 12.22
CA ILE A 348 -4.43 18.76 11.42
C ILE A 348 -5.88 18.25 11.39
N ALA A 349 -6.21 17.19 12.14
CA ALA A 349 -7.56 16.64 12.20
C ALA A 349 -8.57 17.69 12.70
N GLY A 350 -9.72 17.77 12.04
CA GLY A 350 -10.77 18.74 12.38
C GLY A 350 -10.41 20.20 12.09
N SER A 351 -9.30 20.46 11.39
CA SER A 351 -8.89 21.80 11.00
C SER A 351 -9.54 22.23 9.66
N ARG A 352 -9.23 23.44 9.22
CA ARG A 352 -9.70 23.95 7.91
C ARG A 352 -9.29 23.09 6.72
N TRP A 353 -8.27 22.23 6.89
CA TRP A 353 -7.75 21.38 5.83
C TRP A 353 -8.68 20.21 5.48
N ASP A 354 -9.64 19.89 6.36
CA ASP A 354 -10.69 18.89 6.10
C ASP A 354 -11.82 19.43 5.22
N ASP A 355 -11.89 20.77 5.06
CA ASP A 355 -12.89 21.40 4.18
C ASP A 355 -12.34 21.51 2.76
N ALA A 356 -12.97 20.79 1.83
CA ALA A 356 -12.63 20.82 0.41
C ALA A 356 -12.78 22.20 -0.25
N ALA A 357 -13.49 23.15 0.39
CA ALA A 357 -13.64 24.53 -0.08
C ALA A 357 -12.50 25.46 0.35
N THR A 358 -11.68 25.07 1.33
CA THR A 358 -10.53 25.85 1.80
C THR A 358 -9.58 26.20 0.63
N ARG A 359 -9.16 27.47 0.57
CA ARG A 359 -8.21 27.97 -0.45
C ARG A 359 -7.13 28.84 0.20
N PRO A 360 -5.81 28.65 -0.16
CA PRO A 360 -5.30 27.49 -0.89
C PRO A 360 -5.58 26.20 -0.12
N THR A 361 -5.63 25.05 -0.82
CA THR A 361 -5.83 23.72 -0.20
C THR A 361 -4.52 23.22 0.43
N LEU A 362 -4.58 22.15 1.23
CA LEU A 362 -3.39 21.50 1.80
C LEU A 362 -2.40 21.09 0.69
N GLU A 363 -2.92 20.63 -0.44
CA GLU A 363 -2.14 20.17 -1.59
C GLU A 363 -1.38 21.30 -2.30
N GLN A 364 -1.80 22.57 -2.09
CA GLN A 364 -1.24 23.75 -2.77
C GLN A 364 -0.27 24.56 -1.90
N VAL A 365 -0.21 24.29 -0.59
CA VAL A 365 0.62 25.09 0.32
C VAL A 365 1.99 24.49 0.54
N ASP A 366 2.97 25.36 0.80
CA ASP A 366 4.15 25.00 1.56
C ASP A 366 3.75 24.80 3.02
N VAL A 367 3.96 23.58 3.55
CA VAL A 367 3.49 23.21 4.88
C VAL A 367 4.18 24.03 5.99
N ALA A 368 5.46 24.34 5.85
CA ALA A 368 6.19 25.14 6.83
C ALA A 368 5.66 26.58 6.85
N ALA A 369 5.41 27.20 5.68
CA ALA A 369 4.81 28.51 5.57
C ALA A 369 3.37 28.54 6.09
N ALA A 370 2.66 27.41 6.05
CA ALA A 370 1.32 27.24 6.61
C ALA A 370 1.31 26.98 8.13
N GLY A 371 2.48 26.91 8.76
CA GLY A 371 2.62 26.61 10.20
C GLY A 371 2.39 25.15 10.55
N ILE A 372 2.53 24.23 9.59
CA ILE A 372 2.40 22.80 9.76
C ILE A 372 3.79 22.16 9.84
N ALA A 373 4.11 21.49 10.94
CA ALA A 373 5.25 20.59 11.04
C ALA A 373 4.87 19.23 10.40
N PRO A 374 5.43 18.88 9.22
CA PRO A 374 5.17 17.58 8.62
C PRO A 374 5.86 16.46 9.39
N LEU A 375 5.51 15.22 9.10
CA LEU A 375 6.17 14.04 9.65
C LEU A 375 7.65 14.04 9.29
N ALA A 376 8.53 13.95 10.31
CA ALA A 376 9.97 13.80 10.11
C ALA A 376 10.27 12.39 9.57
N LYS A 377 11.13 12.30 8.55
CA LYS A 377 11.47 11.07 7.84
C LYS A 377 12.92 10.67 8.12
N THR A 378 13.14 9.41 8.49
CA THR A 378 14.48 8.82 8.58
C THR A 378 14.58 7.68 7.58
N LEU A 379 15.45 7.82 6.57
CA LEU A 379 15.67 6.76 5.56
C LEU A 379 16.29 5.53 6.23
N ARG A 380 15.65 4.37 6.04
CA ARG A 380 16.11 3.06 6.54
C ARG A 380 16.63 2.16 5.43
N LEU A 381 16.06 2.24 4.24
CA LEU A 381 16.45 1.47 3.07
C LEU A 381 16.18 2.28 1.80
N ASP A 382 17.10 2.21 0.83
CA ASP A 382 16.89 2.65 -0.56
C ASP A 382 17.27 1.48 -1.47
N THR A 383 16.31 0.95 -2.23
CA THR A 383 16.55 -0.19 -3.13
C THR A 383 17.51 0.14 -4.27
N ALA A 384 17.81 1.41 -4.51
CA ALA A 384 18.85 1.80 -5.46
C ALA A 384 20.26 1.32 -5.06
N ASP A 385 20.46 1.00 -3.78
CA ASP A 385 21.71 0.38 -3.29
C ASP A 385 21.74 -1.15 -3.50
N PHE A 386 20.60 -1.75 -3.91
CA PHE A 386 20.41 -3.20 -4.06
C PHE A 386 19.88 -3.54 -5.46
N PRO A 387 20.71 -3.57 -6.50
CA PRO A 387 20.25 -3.76 -7.90
C PRO A 387 19.49 -5.07 -8.15
N ALA A 388 19.66 -6.07 -7.28
CA ALA A 388 18.94 -7.34 -7.39
C ALA A 388 17.47 -7.26 -6.98
N ILE A 389 17.06 -6.22 -6.25
CA ILE A 389 15.65 -5.98 -5.91
C ILE A 389 14.98 -5.37 -7.14
N VAL A 390 13.92 -6.03 -7.63
CA VAL A 390 13.16 -5.55 -8.79
C VAL A 390 12.33 -4.31 -8.45
N GLY A 391 11.86 -3.60 -9.46
CA GLY A 391 10.94 -2.47 -9.30
C GLY A 391 9.57 -2.90 -8.77
N LYS A 392 8.68 -1.93 -8.53
CA LYS A 392 7.32 -2.15 -8.01
C LYS A 392 7.29 -2.96 -6.70
N THR A 393 8.29 -2.77 -5.82
CA THR A 393 8.20 -3.31 -4.46
C THR A 393 7.08 -2.58 -3.73
N GLU A 394 6.03 -3.30 -3.36
CA GLU A 394 4.81 -2.73 -2.78
C GLU A 394 4.51 -3.28 -1.39
N GLY A 395 4.81 -4.55 -1.13
CA GLY A 395 4.58 -5.15 0.19
C GLY A 395 5.84 -5.28 1.04
N MET A 396 5.68 -5.12 2.38
CA MET A 396 6.76 -5.34 3.35
C MET A 396 6.25 -6.01 4.63
N ALA A 397 7.02 -6.95 5.16
CA ALA A 397 6.70 -7.62 6.41
C ALA A 397 7.96 -7.85 7.26
N LEU A 398 7.88 -7.57 8.56
CA LEU A 398 8.95 -7.88 9.50
C LEU A 398 8.82 -9.34 9.95
N LEU A 399 9.76 -10.20 9.57
CA LEU A 399 9.79 -11.62 9.92
C LEU A 399 10.13 -11.83 11.40
N GLY A 400 9.95 -13.05 11.89
CA GLY A 400 10.10 -13.35 13.30
C GLY A 400 11.55 -13.25 13.82
N ASP A 401 12.53 -13.33 12.95
CA ASP A 401 13.96 -13.14 13.26
C ASP A 401 14.41 -11.67 13.17
N GLY A 402 13.49 -10.75 12.86
CA GLY A 402 13.76 -9.33 12.71
C GLY A 402 14.27 -8.95 11.32
N SER A 403 14.37 -9.87 10.38
CA SER A 403 14.63 -9.55 8.98
C SER A 403 13.39 -8.96 8.31
N LEU A 404 13.59 -8.17 7.25
CA LEU A 404 12.53 -7.53 6.47
C LEU A 404 12.33 -8.31 5.17
N ALA A 405 11.11 -8.84 4.97
CA ALA A 405 10.69 -9.36 3.68
C ALA A 405 10.07 -8.22 2.84
N LEU A 406 10.52 -8.10 1.60
CA LEU A 406 9.98 -7.20 0.58
C LEU A 406 9.40 -8.04 -0.56
N ILE A 407 8.27 -7.64 -1.11
CA ILE A 407 7.62 -8.30 -2.24
C ILE A 407 7.20 -7.27 -3.27
N ASN A 408 7.36 -7.59 -4.56
CA ASN A 408 6.89 -6.74 -5.64
C ASN A 408 5.50 -7.16 -6.12
N ASP A 409 4.73 -6.17 -6.62
CA ASP A 409 3.63 -6.44 -7.54
C ASP A 409 4.20 -6.78 -8.93
N ASP A 410 3.73 -7.87 -9.53
CA ASP A 410 4.17 -8.35 -10.85
C ASP A 410 3.15 -8.06 -11.97
N ASP A 411 2.14 -7.22 -11.69
CA ASP A 411 1.05 -6.91 -12.63
C ASP A 411 0.42 -8.18 -13.24
N PHE A 412 0.26 -9.24 -12.46
CA PHE A 412 -0.27 -10.53 -12.96
C PHE A 412 0.51 -11.13 -14.14
N GLY A 413 1.79 -10.81 -14.24
CA GLY A 413 2.64 -11.29 -15.32
C GLY A 413 2.35 -10.68 -16.70
N ILE A 414 1.52 -9.64 -16.79
CA ILE A 414 1.11 -8.98 -18.05
C ILE A 414 2.31 -8.59 -18.89
N THR A 415 3.36 -8.06 -18.27
CA THR A 415 4.61 -7.66 -18.94
C THR A 415 5.70 -8.73 -18.89
N GLY A 416 5.40 -9.92 -18.33
CA GLY A 416 6.36 -10.99 -18.09
C GLY A 416 7.13 -10.83 -16.78
N ALA A 417 6.76 -9.88 -15.94
CA ALA A 417 7.29 -9.77 -14.58
C ALA A 417 6.92 -11.01 -13.74
N ARG A 418 7.71 -11.26 -12.71
CA ARG A 418 7.48 -12.36 -11.75
C ARG A 418 7.51 -11.82 -10.34
N THR A 419 6.71 -12.42 -9.47
CA THR A 419 6.79 -12.15 -8.04
C THR A 419 8.18 -12.51 -7.51
N GLN A 420 8.81 -11.55 -6.84
CA GLN A 420 10.06 -11.70 -6.12
C GLN A 420 9.83 -11.43 -4.63
N ILE A 421 10.38 -12.27 -3.77
CA ILE A 421 10.50 -11.98 -2.34
C ILE A 421 11.98 -11.83 -2.02
N VAL A 422 12.34 -10.71 -1.40
CA VAL A 422 13.69 -10.42 -0.94
C VAL A 422 13.69 -10.28 0.57
N VAL A 423 14.58 -11.00 1.23
CA VAL A 423 14.78 -10.89 2.69
C VAL A 423 16.03 -10.05 2.93
N VAL A 424 15.88 -8.96 3.69
CA VAL A 424 16.95 -8.00 4.00
C VAL A 424 17.19 -7.99 5.50
N LYS A 425 18.46 -8.12 5.91
CA LYS A 425 18.95 -7.97 7.29
C LYS A 425 19.64 -6.62 7.49
N GLY A 426 19.86 -6.24 8.74
CA GLY A 426 20.65 -5.04 9.08
C GLY A 426 19.94 -3.70 8.79
N THR A 427 18.64 -3.68 8.52
CA THR A 427 17.89 -2.46 8.20
C THR A 427 17.73 -1.51 9.41
N GLY A 428 17.95 -1.98 10.63
CA GLY A 428 17.65 -1.24 11.86
C GLY A 428 16.16 -1.04 12.12
N ILE A 429 15.29 -1.66 11.32
CA ILE A 429 13.83 -1.66 11.50
C ILE A 429 13.48 -2.73 12.53
N ALA A 430 12.88 -2.32 13.65
CA ALA A 430 12.46 -3.24 14.70
C ALA A 430 11.23 -2.73 15.44
N ARG A 431 10.32 -3.63 15.79
CA ARG A 431 9.25 -3.36 16.75
C ARG A 431 9.86 -3.17 18.14
N ARG A 432 9.34 -2.22 18.90
CA ARG A 432 9.71 -1.96 20.29
C ARG A 432 8.52 -2.15 21.20
#